data_4ea808b0424f3f3298ed0e5f4ae834a1
#
_entry.id   4ea808b0424f3f3298ed0e5f4ae834a1
#
_cell.length_a   1.000
_cell.length_b   1.000
_cell.length_c   1.000
_cell.angle_alpha   90.00
_cell.angle_beta   90.00
_cell.angle_gamma   90.00
#
_symmetry.space_group_name_H-M   'P 1'
#
loop_
_entity.id
_entity.type
_entity.pdbx_description
1 polymer ?
#
loop_
_entity_poly.entity_id
_entity_poly.type
_entity_poly.pdbx_seq_one_letter_code
_entity_poly.pdbx_strand_id
1 'polypeptide(L)'
;MNNDYSTKRYVGASVYGVRKPIIKQGDDITNIIADVLIKAKNSPYQPIVLNHRDIIGITESLLARAQGNYITLKDIAEDVSQKFPTGDVAVAFPILSRNRFAKILEGIAKGVKGKVYVCLSYPADEVGNPIMDEEALFNAHINPYTDIITKKQFREKFGVFHHPITGSDHIQMYQDIAPNIEIVLLNNPKDILKFTNQIIVSSIHARHKHKALLKKLGATVYGLDDICNQPSQQRGWSEYGVLGSNYSDEERLKLFPRNSKEFCNKLQKLIKLKTGQDVEVMVYGDGGFKCPKTQIWEFADPVVSPGHTDGLKGMPNEIKIKAVADNNTNDPEKAIQKAISEKETGDDFYTLGTTPRQITDLVGSLCDLTTGSGDKGTPVVVVKGYFDNYLAGIPKQHTRA
;
A
#
# COMPACT_ATOMS: atom_id res chain seq x y z
N MET A 1 31.73 19.20 -35.09
CA MET A 1 31.34 19.61 -33.74
C MET A 1 31.40 18.39 -32.87
N ASN A 2 32.45 18.22 -32.05
CA ASN A 2 32.51 17.14 -31.07
C ASN A 2 31.54 17.53 -29.96
N ASN A 3 30.35 16.95 -29.96
CA ASN A 3 29.48 16.94 -28.81
C ASN A 3 30.10 15.99 -27.75
N ASP A 4 31.04 16.51 -27.02
CA ASP A 4 31.55 15.82 -25.83
C ASP A 4 30.46 15.95 -24.75
N TYR A 5 29.57 14.95 -24.71
CA TYR A 5 28.55 14.89 -23.67
C TYR A 5 29.28 14.67 -22.33
N SER A 6 29.24 15.66 -21.48
CA SER A 6 29.98 15.70 -20.22
C SER A 6 29.52 14.69 -19.15
N THR A 7 28.52 13.86 -19.47
CA THR A 7 28.04 12.81 -18.57
C THR A 7 29.05 11.68 -18.45
N LYS A 8 29.65 11.57 -17.27
CA LYS A 8 30.59 10.47 -16.95
C LYS A 8 29.90 9.10 -16.79
N ARG A 9 28.56 9.07 -16.72
CA ARG A 9 27.75 7.86 -16.52
C ARG A 9 26.43 7.95 -17.29
N TYR A 10 26.22 7.01 -18.19
CA TYR A 10 24.99 6.96 -19.01
C TYR A 10 23.85 6.21 -18.35
N VAL A 11 24.14 5.27 -17.43
CA VAL A 11 23.13 4.53 -16.68
C VAL A 11 22.89 5.21 -15.35
N GLY A 12 21.69 5.74 -15.15
CA GLY A 12 21.26 6.36 -13.91
C GLY A 12 20.78 5.32 -12.89
N ALA A 13 19.52 5.39 -12.49
CA ALA A 13 18.94 4.40 -11.60
C ALA A 13 18.71 3.06 -12.31
N SER A 14 18.85 1.97 -11.58
CA SER A 14 18.53 0.61 -12.03
C SER A 14 17.92 -0.21 -10.91
N VAL A 15 17.06 -1.18 -11.26
CA VAL A 15 16.30 -1.96 -10.30
C VAL A 15 16.47 -3.45 -10.58
N TYR A 16 16.74 -4.21 -9.53
CA TYR A 16 17.02 -5.65 -9.61
C TYR A 16 16.15 -6.42 -8.64
N GLY A 17 15.35 -7.36 -9.16
CA GLY A 17 14.67 -8.35 -8.33
C GLY A 17 15.62 -9.45 -7.90
N VAL A 18 15.67 -9.73 -6.60
CA VAL A 18 16.59 -10.72 -6.02
C VAL A 18 15.83 -11.93 -5.51
N ARG A 19 16.21 -13.12 -5.98
CA ARG A 19 15.66 -14.39 -5.51
C ARG A 19 16.28 -14.77 -4.16
N LYS A 20 15.50 -15.50 -3.36
CA LYS A 20 15.90 -15.97 -2.04
C LYS A 20 15.32 -17.37 -1.77
N PRO A 21 15.79 -18.09 -0.73
CA PRO A 21 15.17 -19.33 -0.28
C PRO A 21 13.71 -19.14 0.14
N ILE A 22 12.92 -20.22 0.14
CA ILE A 22 11.56 -20.19 0.70
C ILE A 22 11.64 -19.87 2.19
N ILE A 23 10.96 -18.81 2.61
CA ILE A 23 10.90 -18.39 4.01
C ILE A 23 9.77 -19.12 4.74
N LYS A 24 10.09 -19.60 5.95
CA LYS A 24 9.14 -20.22 6.88
C LYS A 24 8.98 -19.34 8.12
N GLN A 25 7.92 -19.57 8.86
CA GLN A 25 7.73 -18.95 10.16
C GLN A 25 8.90 -19.27 11.10
N GLY A 26 9.45 -18.25 11.75
CA GLY A 26 10.58 -18.35 12.66
C GLY A 26 11.97 -18.23 12.01
N ASP A 27 12.05 -18.18 10.67
CA ASP A 27 13.33 -17.96 9.99
C ASP A 27 13.93 -16.59 10.34
N ASP A 28 15.25 -16.54 10.50
CA ASP A 28 16.00 -15.29 10.65
C ASP A 28 16.13 -14.57 9.30
N ILE A 29 15.05 -13.90 8.94
CA ILE A 29 14.94 -13.19 7.67
C ILE A 29 16.02 -12.11 7.50
N THR A 30 16.49 -11.50 8.59
CA THR A 30 17.51 -10.45 8.55
C THR A 30 18.83 -11.02 8.03
N ASN A 31 19.29 -12.13 8.60
CA ASN A 31 20.49 -12.80 8.14
C ASN A 31 20.32 -13.41 6.75
N ILE A 32 19.19 -14.03 6.45
CA ILE A 32 18.92 -14.64 5.13
C ILE A 32 19.00 -13.58 4.03
N ILE A 33 18.38 -12.40 4.21
CA ILE A 33 18.43 -11.34 3.20
C ILE A 33 19.85 -10.79 3.04
N ALA A 34 20.54 -10.51 4.14
CA ALA A 34 21.92 -10.02 4.07
C ALA A 34 22.85 -11.00 3.33
N ASP A 35 22.74 -12.29 3.61
CA ASP A 35 23.53 -13.32 2.95
C ASP A 35 23.20 -13.48 1.46
N VAL A 36 21.92 -13.36 1.10
CA VAL A 36 21.49 -13.39 -0.30
C VAL A 36 22.04 -12.20 -1.08
N LEU A 37 22.03 -11.00 -0.50
CA LEU A 37 22.60 -9.80 -1.13
C LEU A 37 24.11 -9.92 -1.31
N ILE A 38 24.82 -10.51 -0.34
CA ILE A 38 26.25 -10.79 -0.47
C ILE A 38 26.52 -11.79 -1.59
N LYS A 39 25.73 -12.86 -1.68
CA LYS A 39 25.82 -13.85 -2.76
C LYS A 39 25.51 -13.24 -4.12
N ALA A 40 24.58 -12.30 -4.20
CA ALA A 40 24.20 -11.60 -5.43
C ALA A 40 25.38 -10.81 -6.04
N LYS A 41 26.34 -10.34 -5.23
CA LYS A 41 27.60 -9.72 -5.70
C LYS A 41 28.42 -10.65 -6.59
N ASN A 42 28.38 -11.95 -6.32
CA ASN A 42 29.14 -12.96 -7.02
C ASN A 42 28.29 -13.79 -8.00
N SER A 43 27.12 -13.31 -8.33
CA SER A 43 26.22 -13.98 -9.28
C SER A 43 26.89 -14.09 -10.64
N PRO A 44 26.95 -15.29 -11.27
CA PRO A 44 27.48 -15.44 -12.62
C PRO A 44 26.63 -14.76 -13.69
N TYR A 45 25.35 -14.57 -13.39
CA TYR A 45 24.42 -13.80 -14.20
C TYR A 45 24.11 -12.49 -13.49
N GLN A 46 24.60 -11.40 -14.00
CA GLN A 46 24.32 -10.05 -13.53
C GLN A 46 24.65 -9.80 -12.02
N PRO A 47 25.94 -9.64 -11.67
CA PRO A 47 26.37 -9.37 -10.31
C PRO A 47 25.82 -8.04 -9.80
N ILE A 48 25.34 -8.02 -8.53
CA ILE A 48 24.79 -6.83 -7.89
C ILE A 48 25.73 -6.38 -6.78
N VAL A 49 26.51 -5.34 -7.05
CA VAL A 49 27.39 -4.68 -6.07
C VAL A 49 26.64 -3.55 -5.41
N LEU A 50 26.47 -3.59 -4.10
CA LEU A 50 25.82 -2.52 -3.34
C LEU A 50 26.74 -1.30 -3.26
N ASN A 51 26.13 -0.11 -3.38
CA ASN A 51 26.78 1.18 -3.19
C ASN A 51 26.15 1.91 -2.01
N HIS A 52 26.79 3.00 -1.60
CA HIS A 52 26.23 3.92 -0.61
C HIS A 52 24.87 4.45 -1.09
N ARG A 53 23.87 4.46 -0.21
CA ARG A 53 22.49 4.85 -0.45
C ARG A 53 21.73 4.06 -1.52
N ASP A 54 22.20 2.90 -1.94
CA ASP A 54 21.32 1.96 -2.64
C ASP A 54 20.16 1.56 -1.72
N ILE A 55 18.98 1.29 -2.28
CA ILE A 55 17.79 0.98 -1.47
C ILE A 55 17.48 -0.51 -1.58
N ILE A 56 17.23 -1.13 -0.44
CA ILE A 56 16.78 -2.53 -0.34
C ILE A 56 15.29 -2.55 0.01
N GLY A 57 14.46 -2.93 -0.94
CA GLY A 57 13.04 -3.14 -0.72
C GLY A 57 12.73 -4.59 -0.38
N ILE A 58 11.89 -4.82 0.63
CA ILE A 58 11.43 -6.14 1.06
C ILE A 58 9.90 -6.12 1.07
N THR A 59 9.24 -7.05 0.37
CA THR A 59 7.77 -7.11 0.41
C THR A 59 7.26 -7.39 1.82
N GLU A 60 6.19 -6.72 2.20
CA GLU A 60 5.52 -6.88 3.49
C GLU A 60 5.18 -8.35 3.78
N SER A 61 4.74 -9.06 2.74
CA SER A 61 4.34 -10.45 2.79
C SER A 61 5.46 -11.37 3.26
N LEU A 62 6.70 -11.09 2.86
CA LEU A 62 7.86 -11.87 3.26
C LEU A 62 8.15 -11.75 4.75
N LEU A 63 8.13 -10.52 5.27
CA LEU A 63 8.38 -10.24 6.68
C LEU A 63 7.25 -10.79 7.55
N ALA A 64 5.99 -10.57 7.16
CA ALA A 64 4.83 -11.10 7.88
C ALA A 64 4.85 -12.62 7.98
N ARG A 65 5.24 -13.32 6.88
CA ARG A 65 5.38 -14.77 6.86
C ARG A 65 6.47 -15.27 7.80
N ALA A 66 7.63 -14.64 7.82
CA ALA A 66 8.71 -14.98 8.76
C ALA A 66 8.27 -14.80 10.21
N GLN A 67 7.48 -13.77 10.49
CA GLN A 67 6.91 -13.51 11.82
C GLN A 67 5.77 -14.46 12.20
N GLY A 68 5.22 -15.25 11.25
CA GLY A 68 4.01 -16.02 11.48
C GLY A 68 2.81 -15.13 11.85
N ASN A 69 2.71 -13.95 11.23
CA ASN A 69 1.73 -12.94 11.63
C ASN A 69 0.36 -13.18 11.01
N TYR A 70 -0.37 -14.15 11.56
CA TYR A 70 -1.68 -14.57 11.12
C TYR A 70 -2.73 -14.43 12.22
N ILE A 71 -3.97 -14.19 11.81
CA ILE A 71 -5.17 -14.22 12.66
C ILE A 71 -6.24 -15.10 12.04
N THR A 72 -7.16 -15.55 12.87
CA THR A 72 -8.35 -16.31 12.45
C THR A 72 -9.58 -15.40 12.38
N LEU A 73 -10.65 -15.88 11.74
CA LEU A 73 -11.96 -15.22 11.77
C LEU A 73 -12.50 -15.09 13.20
N LYS A 74 -12.17 -16.06 14.07
CA LYS A 74 -12.53 -16.03 15.49
C LYS A 74 -11.84 -14.86 16.21
N ASP A 75 -10.56 -14.62 15.95
CA ASP A 75 -9.83 -13.49 16.52
C ASP A 75 -10.46 -12.14 16.16
N ILE A 76 -10.92 -11.99 14.91
CA ILE A 76 -11.65 -10.79 14.46
C ILE A 76 -12.97 -10.67 15.20
N ALA A 77 -13.73 -11.77 15.29
CA ALA A 77 -15.02 -11.78 15.95
C ALA A 77 -14.92 -11.43 17.46
N GLU A 78 -13.92 -11.96 18.15
CA GLU A 78 -13.65 -11.65 19.56
C GLU A 78 -13.29 -10.17 19.75
N ASP A 79 -12.41 -9.62 18.93
CA ASP A 79 -12.00 -8.22 19.01
C ASP A 79 -13.17 -7.27 18.70
N VAL A 80 -13.98 -7.59 17.70
CA VAL A 80 -15.18 -6.82 17.33
C VAL A 80 -16.24 -6.88 18.43
N SER A 81 -16.47 -8.05 19.02
CA SER A 81 -17.45 -8.20 20.10
C SER A 81 -17.07 -7.43 21.38
N GLN A 82 -15.77 -7.26 21.65
CA GLN A 82 -15.28 -6.42 22.74
C GLN A 82 -15.51 -4.92 22.48
N LYS A 83 -15.34 -4.49 21.21
CA LYS A 83 -15.55 -3.10 20.79
C LYS A 83 -17.04 -2.72 20.69
N PHE A 84 -17.87 -3.67 20.30
CA PHE A 84 -19.31 -3.55 20.12
C PHE A 84 -20.05 -4.68 20.84
N PRO A 85 -20.20 -4.60 22.16
CA PRO A 85 -20.76 -5.70 22.95
C PRO A 85 -22.25 -5.99 22.69
N THR A 86 -22.98 -5.01 22.12
CA THR A 86 -24.41 -5.13 21.83
C THR A 86 -24.79 -4.26 20.63
N GLY A 87 -25.94 -4.56 20.00
CA GLY A 87 -26.57 -3.72 18.98
C GLY A 87 -26.06 -3.97 17.55
N ASP A 88 -26.50 -3.11 16.69
CA ASP A 88 -26.19 -3.13 15.26
C ASP A 88 -24.89 -2.39 14.98
N VAL A 89 -24.16 -2.80 13.95
CA VAL A 89 -22.90 -2.18 13.53
C VAL A 89 -22.96 -1.88 12.03
N ALA A 90 -22.51 -0.70 11.61
CA ALA A 90 -22.30 -0.39 10.21
C ALA A 90 -20.84 -0.61 9.81
N VAL A 91 -20.62 -1.15 8.63
CA VAL A 91 -19.31 -1.30 7.99
C VAL A 91 -19.27 -0.38 6.78
N ALA A 92 -18.49 0.69 6.88
CA ALA A 92 -18.60 1.84 5.99
C ALA A 92 -17.53 1.86 4.90
N PHE A 93 -17.98 1.91 3.65
CA PHE A 93 -17.19 2.17 2.44
C PHE A 93 -16.00 1.22 2.23
N PRO A 94 -16.22 -0.10 2.23
CA PRO A 94 -15.16 -1.03 1.90
C PRO A 94 -14.77 -0.94 0.42
N ILE A 95 -13.53 -1.24 0.10
CA ILE A 95 -13.12 -1.57 -1.26
C ILE A 95 -13.70 -2.95 -1.62
N LEU A 96 -14.30 -3.05 -2.80
CA LEU A 96 -14.94 -4.28 -3.26
C LEU A 96 -13.89 -5.37 -3.52
N SER A 97 -13.87 -6.40 -2.69
CA SER A 97 -12.90 -7.49 -2.77
C SER A 97 -13.45 -8.79 -2.23
N ARG A 98 -13.32 -9.86 -3.03
CA ARG A 98 -13.67 -11.24 -2.62
C ARG A 98 -12.60 -11.91 -1.76
N ASN A 99 -11.32 -11.52 -1.91
CA ASN A 99 -10.18 -12.20 -1.29
C ASN A 99 -9.66 -11.51 -0.02
N ARG A 100 -10.09 -10.29 0.23
CA ARG A 100 -9.66 -9.48 1.38
C ARG A 100 -10.83 -9.09 2.23
N PHE A 101 -11.64 -8.14 1.78
CA PHE A 101 -12.73 -7.60 2.58
C PHE A 101 -13.82 -8.63 2.90
N ALA A 102 -14.17 -9.54 1.99
CA ALA A 102 -15.19 -10.56 2.25
C ALA A 102 -14.87 -11.41 3.49
N LYS A 103 -13.60 -11.79 3.68
CA LYS A 103 -13.16 -12.56 4.86
C LYS A 103 -13.14 -11.71 6.15
N ILE A 104 -12.74 -10.45 6.04
CA ILE A 104 -12.82 -9.52 7.19
C ILE A 104 -14.30 -9.33 7.58
N LEU A 105 -15.19 -9.15 6.61
CA LEU A 105 -16.62 -9.01 6.85
C LEU A 105 -17.23 -10.24 7.52
N GLU A 106 -16.80 -11.44 7.14
CA GLU A 106 -17.23 -12.69 7.79
C GLU A 106 -16.85 -12.70 9.29
N GLY A 107 -15.61 -12.31 9.62
CA GLY A 107 -15.15 -12.18 11.00
C GLY A 107 -15.94 -11.11 11.77
N ILE A 108 -16.20 -9.95 11.15
CA ILE A 108 -17.01 -8.88 11.75
C ILE A 108 -18.42 -9.37 12.03
N ALA A 109 -19.09 -10.01 11.04
CA ALA A 109 -20.46 -10.46 11.16
C ALA A 109 -20.64 -11.52 12.26
N LYS A 110 -19.64 -12.38 12.47
CA LYS A 110 -19.60 -13.35 13.58
C LYS A 110 -19.46 -12.69 14.96
N GLY A 111 -18.82 -11.53 15.04
CA GLY A 111 -18.61 -10.80 16.30
C GLY A 111 -19.77 -9.88 16.69
N VAL A 112 -20.62 -9.49 15.76
CA VAL A 112 -21.73 -8.57 15.99
C VAL A 112 -23.00 -9.34 16.38
N LYS A 113 -23.62 -8.95 17.50
CA LYS A 113 -24.87 -9.61 17.98
C LYS A 113 -26.12 -9.15 17.24
N GLY A 114 -26.12 -7.95 16.70
CA GLY A 114 -27.19 -7.37 15.92
C GLY A 114 -26.96 -7.49 14.41
N LYS A 115 -27.55 -6.57 13.67
CA LYS A 115 -27.38 -6.46 12.22
C LYS A 115 -26.03 -5.82 11.88
N VAL A 116 -25.49 -6.21 10.73
CA VAL A 116 -24.33 -5.59 10.10
C VAL A 116 -24.76 -4.87 8.84
N TYR A 117 -24.84 -3.55 8.88
CA TYR A 117 -25.16 -2.74 7.71
C TYR A 117 -23.89 -2.49 6.90
N VAL A 118 -23.75 -3.18 5.76
CA VAL A 118 -22.62 -2.94 4.84
C VAL A 118 -22.97 -1.79 3.92
N CYS A 119 -22.37 -0.63 4.19
CA CYS A 119 -22.61 0.61 3.47
C CYS A 119 -21.62 0.73 2.30
N LEU A 120 -22.08 0.40 1.10
CA LEU A 120 -21.28 0.43 -0.12
C LEU A 120 -21.36 1.79 -0.80
N SER A 121 -20.24 2.28 -1.30
CA SER A 121 -20.24 3.44 -2.20
C SER A 121 -20.79 3.08 -3.56
N TYR A 122 -21.41 4.05 -4.23
CA TYR A 122 -21.91 3.90 -5.60
C TYR A 122 -21.70 5.19 -6.41
N PRO A 123 -21.53 5.15 -7.72
CA PRO A 123 -21.54 3.98 -8.61
C PRO A 123 -20.34 3.05 -8.48
N ALA A 124 -19.27 3.49 -7.81
CA ALA A 124 -18.05 2.73 -7.60
C ALA A 124 -17.48 2.96 -6.20
N ASP A 125 -16.56 2.09 -5.76
CA ASP A 125 -15.77 2.32 -4.55
C ASP A 125 -14.67 3.38 -4.75
N GLU A 126 -13.91 3.67 -3.68
CA GLU A 126 -12.89 4.73 -3.70
C GLU A 126 -11.70 4.46 -4.65
N VAL A 127 -11.55 3.24 -5.17
CA VAL A 127 -10.50 2.87 -6.15
C VAL A 127 -11.07 2.60 -7.54
N GLY A 128 -12.38 2.80 -7.73
CA GLY A 128 -13.03 2.71 -9.03
C GLY A 128 -13.60 1.34 -9.39
N ASN A 129 -13.73 0.39 -8.43
CA ASN A 129 -14.48 -0.84 -8.69
C ASN A 129 -15.97 -0.51 -8.80
N PRO A 130 -16.61 -0.71 -9.95
CA PRO A 130 -18.01 -0.37 -10.12
C PRO A 130 -18.93 -1.39 -9.42
N ILE A 131 -20.04 -0.91 -8.90
CA ILE A 131 -21.12 -1.72 -8.33
C ILE A 131 -22.41 -1.64 -9.15
N MET A 132 -22.46 -0.73 -10.11
CA MET A 132 -23.54 -0.51 -11.05
C MET A 132 -23.03 0.15 -12.32
N ASP A 133 -23.85 0.20 -13.32
CA ASP A 133 -23.63 1.01 -14.50
C ASP A 133 -23.90 2.49 -14.18
N GLU A 134 -22.94 3.35 -14.47
CA GLU A 134 -23.03 4.79 -14.22
C GLU A 134 -24.08 5.46 -15.12
N GLU A 135 -24.25 5.02 -16.37
CA GLU A 135 -25.29 5.52 -17.27
C GLU A 135 -26.69 5.13 -16.75
N ALA A 136 -26.86 3.92 -16.25
CA ALA A 136 -28.12 3.50 -15.63
C ALA A 136 -28.46 4.32 -14.38
N LEU A 137 -27.45 4.68 -13.58
CA LEU A 137 -27.63 5.56 -12.42
C LEU A 137 -28.13 6.95 -12.87
N PHE A 138 -27.50 7.52 -13.88
CA PHE A 138 -27.86 8.83 -14.42
C PHE A 138 -29.30 8.84 -14.94
N ASN A 139 -29.70 7.81 -15.70
CA ASN A 139 -31.05 7.70 -16.24
C ASN A 139 -32.13 7.43 -15.18
N ALA A 140 -31.75 6.89 -14.02
CA ALA A 140 -32.67 6.65 -12.91
C ALA A 140 -32.99 7.88 -12.08
N HIS A 141 -32.43 9.06 -12.40
CA HIS A 141 -32.60 10.32 -11.68
C HIS A 141 -32.25 10.21 -10.18
N ILE A 142 -31.26 9.41 -9.84
CA ILE A 142 -30.75 9.23 -8.48
C ILE A 142 -29.60 10.21 -8.25
N ASN A 143 -29.64 10.93 -7.12
CA ASN A 143 -28.54 11.79 -6.71
C ASN A 143 -27.57 11.04 -5.79
N PRO A 144 -26.36 10.67 -6.27
CA PRO A 144 -25.41 9.91 -5.47
C PRO A 144 -24.91 10.64 -4.22
N TYR A 145 -25.09 11.96 -4.11
CA TYR A 145 -24.68 12.70 -2.93
C TYR A 145 -25.69 12.68 -1.77
N THR A 146 -26.97 12.37 -2.06
CA THR A 146 -28.07 12.48 -1.09
C THR A 146 -28.89 11.20 -0.94
N ASP A 147 -28.94 10.38 -1.97
CA ASP A 147 -29.87 9.26 -2.00
C ASP A 147 -29.27 8.01 -1.37
N ILE A 148 -30.09 7.28 -0.66
CA ILE A 148 -29.77 5.98 -0.06
C ILE A 148 -30.55 4.93 -0.83
N ILE A 149 -29.87 3.87 -1.25
CA ILE A 149 -30.47 2.78 -2.01
C ILE A 149 -30.34 1.49 -1.19
N THR A 150 -31.47 0.90 -0.82
CA THR A 150 -31.47 -0.44 -0.21
C THR A 150 -31.21 -1.51 -1.27
N LYS A 151 -30.74 -2.72 -0.86
CA LYS A 151 -30.59 -3.86 -1.77
C LYS A 151 -31.84 -4.11 -2.60
N LYS A 152 -33.04 -4.05 -1.98
CA LYS A 152 -34.32 -4.25 -2.67
C LYS A 152 -34.53 -3.23 -3.79
N GLN A 153 -34.42 -1.94 -3.47
CA GLN A 153 -34.52 -0.85 -4.45
C GLN A 153 -33.48 -0.94 -5.57
N PHE A 154 -32.25 -1.36 -5.21
CA PHE A 154 -31.20 -1.59 -6.19
C PHE A 154 -31.61 -2.68 -7.19
N ARG A 155 -32.06 -3.83 -6.70
CA ARG A 155 -32.49 -4.96 -7.55
C ARG A 155 -33.71 -4.61 -8.42
N GLU A 156 -34.64 -3.86 -7.90
CA GLU A 156 -35.82 -3.41 -8.65
C GLU A 156 -35.46 -2.42 -9.77
N LYS A 157 -34.50 -1.53 -9.54
CA LYS A 157 -34.13 -0.49 -10.51
C LYS A 157 -33.04 -0.93 -11.50
N PHE A 158 -32.03 -1.64 -11.03
CA PHE A 158 -30.79 -1.93 -11.78
C PHE A 158 -30.55 -3.43 -12.04
N GLY A 159 -31.34 -4.33 -11.42
CA GLY A 159 -31.14 -5.77 -11.58
C GLY A 159 -29.87 -6.29 -10.93
N VAL A 160 -29.18 -7.19 -11.63
CA VAL A 160 -27.91 -7.78 -11.22
C VAL A 160 -26.76 -7.11 -11.98
N PHE A 161 -25.75 -6.67 -11.27
CA PHE A 161 -24.53 -6.12 -11.86
C PHE A 161 -23.35 -7.05 -11.59
N HIS A 162 -22.63 -7.39 -12.65
CA HIS A 162 -21.43 -8.21 -12.57
C HIS A 162 -20.18 -7.34 -12.75
N HIS A 163 -19.27 -7.40 -11.79
CA HIS A 163 -18.02 -6.66 -11.85
C HIS A 163 -17.22 -7.02 -13.11
N PRO A 164 -16.73 -6.04 -13.90
CA PRO A 164 -16.20 -6.26 -15.24
C PRO A 164 -14.93 -7.13 -15.30
N ILE A 165 -14.15 -7.20 -14.20
CA ILE A 165 -12.93 -7.99 -14.14
C ILE A 165 -13.20 -9.35 -13.50
N THR A 166 -13.94 -9.39 -12.39
CA THR A 166 -14.09 -10.60 -11.57
C THR A 166 -15.36 -11.39 -11.88
N GLY A 167 -16.33 -10.80 -12.60
CA GLY A 167 -17.65 -11.38 -12.85
C GLY A 167 -18.53 -11.51 -11.60
N SER A 168 -18.09 -10.98 -10.45
CA SER A 168 -18.80 -11.14 -9.18
C SER A 168 -19.94 -10.15 -9.05
N ASP A 169 -21.10 -10.60 -8.55
CA ASP A 169 -22.13 -9.75 -7.96
C ASP A 169 -21.76 -9.49 -6.49
N HIS A 170 -21.10 -8.38 -6.21
CA HIS A 170 -20.61 -8.05 -4.88
C HIS A 170 -21.74 -7.85 -3.86
N ILE A 171 -22.89 -7.34 -4.28
CA ILE A 171 -24.04 -7.14 -3.41
C ILE A 171 -24.54 -8.50 -2.88
N GLN A 172 -24.73 -9.48 -3.79
CA GLN A 172 -25.19 -10.79 -3.39
C GLN A 172 -24.12 -11.55 -2.61
N MET A 173 -22.87 -11.49 -3.09
CA MET A 173 -21.74 -12.16 -2.46
C MET A 173 -21.56 -11.71 -0.99
N TYR A 174 -21.65 -10.40 -0.69
CA TYR A 174 -21.54 -9.94 0.69
C TYR A 174 -22.76 -10.28 1.54
N GLN A 175 -23.96 -10.24 0.94
CA GLN A 175 -25.19 -10.66 1.63
C GLN A 175 -25.15 -12.13 2.07
N ASP A 176 -24.55 -12.99 1.26
CA ASP A 176 -24.52 -14.44 1.49
C ASP A 176 -23.47 -14.85 2.54
N ILE A 177 -22.62 -13.95 2.99
CA ILE A 177 -21.58 -14.23 4.00
C ILE A 177 -22.20 -14.60 5.35
N ALA A 178 -23.25 -13.86 5.77
CA ALA A 178 -23.92 -14.13 7.04
C ALA A 178 -25.39 -13.63 7.03
N PRO A 179 -26.29 -14.28 7.77
CA PRO A 179 -27.71 -13.93 7.76
C PRO A 179 -28.02 -12.56 8.40
N ASN A 180 -27.13 -12.01 9.22
CA ASN A 180 -27.30 -10.72 9.87
C ASN A 180 -26.73 -9.53 9.05
N ILE A 181 -26.27 -9.76 7.83
CA ILE A 181 -25.79 -8.70 6.93
C ILE A 181 -26.96 -8.08 6.17
N GLU A 182 -26.99 -6.75 6.12
CA GLU A 182 -27.88 -5.96 5.27
C GLU A 182 -27.05 -5.00 4.41
N ILE A 183 -27.29 -5.00 3.10
CA ILE A 183 -26.56 -4.14 2.15
C ILE A 183 -27.33 -2.85 1.92
N VAL A 184 -26.61 -1.75 2.05
CA VAL A 184 -27.10 -0.38 1.78
C VAL A 184 -26.09 0.36 0.93
N LEU A 185 -26.54 1.08 -0.09
CA LEU A 185 -25.69 1.93 -0.91
C LEU A 185 -25.91 3.39 -0.51
N LEU A 186 -24.84 4.08 -0.18
CA LEU A 186 -24.84 5.50 0.20
C LEU A 186 -23.43 6.09 0.08
N ASN A 187 -23.32 7.41 -0.13
CA ASN A 187 -22.03 8.09 -0.25
C ASN A 187 -21.77 9.14 0.83
N ASN A 188 -22.81 9.60 1.50
CA ASN A 188 -22.66 10.56 2.59
C ASN A 188 -22.46 9.83 3.92
N PRO A 189 -21.28 9.93 4.58
CA PRO A 189 -21.02 9.26 5.84
C PRO A 189 -22.02 9.54 6.96
N LYS A 190 -22.66 10.74 6.95
CA LYS A 190 -23.68 11.09 7.95
C LYS A 190 -24.93 10.22 7.87
N ASP A 191 -25.23 9.71 6.68
CA ASP A 191 -26.43 8.90 6.48
C ASP A 191 -26.35 7.51 7.11
N ILE A 192 -25.14 7.04 7.45
CA ILE A 192 -24.93 5.82 8.22
C ILE A 192 -25.61 5.88 9.58
N LEU A 193 -25.67 7.08 10.19
CA LEU A 193 -26.30 7.31 11.49
C LEU A 193 -27.82 7.10 11.49
N LYS A 194 -28.44 6.97 10.32
CA LYS A 194 -29.86 6.56 10.20
C LYS A 194 -30.07 5.09 10.55
N PHE A 195 -29.01 4.28 10.52
CA PHE A 195 -29.06 2.83 10.78
C PHE A 195 -28.50 2.50 12.17
N THR A 196 -27.32 3.02 12.50
CA THR A 196 -26.65 2.80 13.79
C THR A 196 -25.61 3.87 14.06
N ASN A 197 -25.26 4.06 15.35
CA ASN A 197 -24.15 4.91 15.79
C ASN A 197 -22.84 4.13 16.08
N GLN A 198 -22.81 2.81 15.82
CA GLN A 198 -21.65 1.95 15.98
C GLN A 198 -21.07 1.63 14.60
N ILE A 199 -19.85 2.10 14.30
CA ILE A 199 -19.36 2.11 12.92
C ILE A 199 -17.92 1.58 12.85
N ILE A 200 -17.70 0.66 11.89
CA ILE A 200 -16.37 0.26 11.42
C ILE A 200 -16.12 0.93 10.08
N VAL A 201 -15.22 1.90 10.05
CA VAL A 201 -14.79 2.55 8.81
C VAL A 201 -13.84 1.63 8.05
N SER A 202 -14.25 1.20 6.87
CA SER A 202 -13.51 0.25 6.03
C SER A 202 -12.91 0.88 4.77
N SER A 203 -13.16 2.19 4.54
CA SER A 203 -12.45 2.93 3.51
C SER A 203 -10.95 2.96 3.82
N ILE A 204 -10.13 2.91 2.79
CA ILE A 204 -8.68 2.84 2.89
C ILE A 204 -8.08 4.25 2.89
N HIS A 205 -8.27 4.99 1.80
CA HIS A 205 -7.67 6.32 1.64
C HIS A 205 -8.42 7.40 2.44
N ALA A 206 -9.75 7.32 2.49
CA ALA A 206 -10.58 8.28 3.20
C ALA A 206 -10.79 7.97 4.70
N ARG A 207 -10.22 6.89 5.25
CA ARG A 207 -10.48 6.39 6.61
C ARG A 207 -10.33 7.43 7.71
N HIS A 208 -9.26 8.21 7.69
CA HIS A 208 -9.01 9.20 8.73
C HIS A 208 -10.06 10.32 8.72
N LYS A 209 -10.44 10.77 7.52
CA LYS A 209 -11.51 11.77 7.33
C LYS A 209 -12.85 11.24 7.80
N HIS A 210 -13.22 10.01 7.42
CA HIS A 210 -14.48 9.40 7.81
C HIS A 210 -14.53 9.12 9.32
N LYS A 211 -13.47 8.57 9.92
CA LYS A 211 -13.37 8.36 11.37
C LYS A 211 -13.54 9.68 12.14
N ALA A 212 -12.84 10.75 11.72
CA ALA A 212 -12.91 12.05 12.37
C ALA A 212 -14.32 12.66 12.28
N LEU A 213 -14.95 12.62 11.10
CA LEU A 213 -16.29 13.14 10.88
C LEU A 213 -17.34 12.42 11.72
N LEU A 214 -17.35 11.10 11.69
CA LEU A 214 -18.33 10.28 12.42
C LEU A 214 -18.17 10.39 13.94
N LYS A 215 -16.94 10.43 14.45
CA LYS A 215 -16.66 10.69 15.86
C LYS A 215 -17.19 12.06 16.30
N LYS A 216 -17.01 13.10 15.47
CA LYS A 216 -17.55 14.45 15.74
C LYS A 216 -19.08 14.47 15.81
N LEU A 217 -19.75 13.55 15.13
CA LEU A 217 -21.20 13.38 15.16
C LEU A 217 -21.71 12.49 16.31
N GLY A 218 -20.83 12.07 17.22
CA GLY A 218 -21.18 11.30 18.40
C GLY A 218 -21.22 9.77 18.20
N ALA A 219 -20.75 9.26 17.08
CA ALA A 219 -20.70 7.83 16.85
C ALA A 219 -19.52 7.14 17.57
N THR A 220 -19.70 5.88 17.94
CA THR A 220 -18.61 4.96 18.34
C THR A 220 -17.96 4.43 17.08
N VAL A 221 -16.71 4.85 16.82
CA VAL A 221 -16.06 4.61 15.52
C VAL A 221 -14.71 3.93 15.70
N TYR A 222 -14.55 2.81 15.04
CA TYR A 222 -13.28 2.14 14.80
C TYR A 222 -13.03 2.02 13.28
N GLY A 223 -11.77 1.77 12.88
CA GLY A 223 -11.44 1.43 11.51
C GLY A 223 -10.96 -0.02 11.42
N LEU A 224 -10.69 -0.50 10.21
CA LEU A 224 -10.01 -1.80 10.03
C LEU A 224 -8.63 -1.80 10.71
N ASP A 225 -7.99 -0.65 10.79
CA ASP A 225 -6.72 -0.41 11.50
C ASP A 225 -6.83 -0.51 13.03
N ASP A 226 -8.04 -0.51 13.58
CA ASP A 226 -8.26 -0.65 15.04
C ASP A 226 -8.61 -2.09 15.45
N ILE A 227 -8.86 -3.00 14.50
CA ILE A 227 -9.23 -4.40 14.78
C ILE A 227 -7.96 -5.25 14.82
N CYS A 228 -7.74 -6.00 15.89
CA CYS A 228 -6.54 -6.83 16.12
C CYS A 228 -5.22 -6.03 16.07
N ASN A 229 -5.23 -4.76 16.47
CA ASN A 229 -4.06 -3.87 16.44
C ASN A 229 -3.24 -3.86 17.75
N GLN A 230 -3.72 -4.51 18.80
CA GLN A 230 -3.01 -4.56 20.08
C GLN A 230 -2.09 -5.77 20.18
N PRO A 231 -0.88 -5.61 20.77
CA PRO A 231 0.03 -6.70 21.02
C PRO A 231 -0.65 -7.88 21.73
N SER A 232 -0.41 -9.08 21.22
CA SER A 232 -0.96 -10.32 21.78
C SER A 232 0.07 -11.45 21.63
N GLN A 233 0.11 -12.34 22.66
CA GLN A 233 0.88 -13.58 22.58
C GLN A 233 0.06 -14.76 22.04
N GLN A 234 -1.26 -14.62 22.01
CA GLN A 234 -2.18 -15.70 21.63
C GLN A 234 -2.53 -15.69 20.15
N ARG A 235 -2.42 -14.54 19.49
CA ARG A 235 -2.73 -14.34 18.08
C ARG A 235 -1.77 -13.38 17.39
N GLY A 236 -1.79 -13.33 16.07
CA GLY A 236 -1.15 -12.26 15.31
C GLY A 236 -1.76 -10.89 15.63
N TRP A 237 -0.98 -9.86 15.41
CA TRP A 237 -1.40 -8.48 15.52
C TRP A 237 -0.53 -7.59 14.63
N SER A 238 -1.03 -6.42 14.27
CA SER A 238 -0.28 -5.43 13.50
C SER A 238 -0.67 -4.03 13.94
N GLU A 239 0.25 -3.09 13.88
CA GLU A 239 -0.03 -1.65 14.09
C GLU A 239 -1.10 -1.13 13.12
N TYR A 240 -1.32 -1.85 12.02
CA TYR A 240 -2.34 -1.55 11.01
C TYR A 240 -3.61 -2.41 11.17
N GLY A 241 -3.73 -3.17 12.24
CA GLY A 241 -4.87 -4.05 12.47
C GLY A 241 -5.09 -5.04 11.34
N VAL A 242 -6.34 -5.17 10.90
CA VAL A 242 -6.71 -6.01 9.73
C VAL A 242 -6.64 -5.23 8.40
N LEU A 243 -6.29 -3.95 8.43
CA LEU A 243 -6.11 -3.15 7.23
C LEU A 243 -4.96 -3.75 6.39
N GLY A 244 -5.17 -3.93 5.07
CA GLY A 244 -4.18 -4.54 4.18
C GLY A 244 -3.96 -6.04 4.38
N SER A 245 -4.73 -6.71 5.24
CA SER A 245 -4.62 -8.16 5.42
C SER A 245 -5.03 -8.92 4.16
N ASN A 246 -4.38 -10.06 3.95
CA ASN A 246 -4.64 -10.94 2.81
C ASN A 246 -5.09 -12.33 3.28
N TYR A 247 -5.98 -12.92 2.48
CA TYR A 247 -6.36 -14.33 2.61
C TYR A 247 -5.12 -15.24 2.55
N SER A 248 -4.98 -16.14 3.49
CA SER A 248 -3.90 -17.14 3.53
C SER A 248 -4.41 -18.55 3.31
N ASP A 249 -5.50 -18.92 3.99
CA ASP A 249 -6.24 -20.17 3.86
C ASP A 249 -7.69 -19.98 4.33
N GLU A 250 -8.48 -21.06 4.38
CA GLU A 250 -9.93 -20.96 4.64
C GLU A 250 -10.30 -20.21 5.93
N GLU A 251 -9.45 -20.25 6.95
CA GLU A 251 -9.73 -19.68 8.26
C GLU A 251 -8.80 -18.54 8.67
N ARG A 252 -7.67 -18.32 7.96
CA ARG A 252 -6.64 -17.39 8.38
C ARG A 252 -6.39 -16.25 7.41
N LEU A 253 -6.17 -15.09 7.99
CA LEU A 253 -5.69 -13.90 7.28
C LEU A 253 -4.26 -13.60 7.72
N LYS A 254 -3.40 -13.30 6.75
CA LYS A 254 -2.06 -12.77 6.96
C LYS A 254 -2.18 -11.26 7.17
N LEU A 255 -1.69 -10.76 8.28
CA LEU A 255 -1.63 -9.33 8.58
C LEU A 255 -0.40 -8.67 7.96
N PHE A 256 -0.36 -7.35 7.96
CA PHE A 256 0.87 -6.60 7.77
C PHE A 256 1.89 -7.00 8.84
N PRO A 257 3.20 -6.96 8.50
CA PRO A 257 4.24 -7.25 9.47
C PRO A 257 4.27 -6.19 10.57
N ARG A 258 4.58 -6.62 11.78
CA ARG A 258 4.80 -5.77 12.94
C ARG A 258 6.25 -5.34 13.05
N ASN A 259 6.50 -4.20 13.74
CA ASN A 259 7.83 -3.67 14.00
C ASN A 259 8.70 -3.51 12.73
N SER A 260 8.08 -3.12 11.61
CA SER A 260 8.74 -3.07 10.30
C SER A 260 9.90 -2.07 10.29
N LYS A 261 9.79 -0.93 10.99
CA LYS A 261 10.87 0.05 11.11
C LYS A 261 12.08 -0.52 11.85
N GLU A 262 11.85 -1.26 12.92
CA GLU A 262 12.92 -1.90 13.68
C GLU A 262 13.66 -2.95 12.83
N PHE A 263 12.91 -3.75 12.07
CA PHE A 263 13.47 -4.69 11.10
C PHE A 263 14.36 -3.97 10.07
N CYS A 264 13.89 -2.88 9.45
CA CYS A 264 14.66 -2.12 8.47
C CYS A 264 15.98 -1.62 9.07
N ASN A 265 15.95 -1.06 10.28
CA ASN A 265 17.15 -0.57 10.96
C ASN A 265 18.14 -1.70 11.31
N LYS A 266 17.64 -2.87 11.72
CA LYS A 266 18.49 -4.05 11.97
C LYS A 266 19.16 -4.54 10.70
N LEU A 267 18.41 -4.65 9.61
CA LEU A 267 18.94 -5.10 8.33
C LEU A 267 19.96 -4.10 7.76
N GLN A 268 19.70 -2.79 7.83
CA GLN A 268 20.65 -1.76 7.43
C GLN A 268 22.00 -1.89 8.17
N LYS A 269 21.94 -2.03 9.51
CA LYS A 269 23.14 -2.21 10.33
C LYS A 269 23.92 -3.47 9.96
N LEU A 270 23.20 -4.57 9.74
CA LEU A 270 23.82 -5.85 9.36
C LEU A 270 24.50 -5.78 7.99
N ILE A 271 23.85 -5.17 7.00
CA ILE A 271 24.42 -4.97 5.66
C ILE A 271 25.68 -4.08 5.77
N LYS A 272 25.62 -2.98 6.52
CA LYS A 272 26.79 -2.12 6.75
C LYS A 272 27.95 -2.89 7.37
N LEU A 273 27.68 -3.71 8.39
CA LEU A 273 28.71 -4.55 9.04
C LEU A 273 29.35 -5.54 8.07
N LYS A 274 28.54 -6.21 7.22
CA LYS A 274 29.02 -7.24 6.31
C LYS A 274 29.65 -6.72 5.01
N THR A 275 29.26 -5.54 4.54
CA THR A 275 29.65 -5.00 3.21
C THR A 275 30.42 -3.69 3.28
N GLY A 276 30.38 -2.98 4.40
CA GLY A 276 30.88 -1.62 4.54
C GLY A 276 30.00 -0.55 3.88
N GLN A 277 28.87 -0.93 3.26
CA GLN A 277 28.00 -0.01 2.54
C GLN A 277 26.84 0.47 3.43
N ASP A 278 26.59 1.76 3.41
CA ASP A 278 25.44 2.39 4.05
C ASP A 278 24.28 2.44 3.04
N VAL A 279 23.39 1.49 3.13
CA VAL A 279 22.21 1.38 2.28
C VAL A 279 20.96 1.87 3.00
N GLU A 280 19.92 2.22 2.24
CA GLU A 280 18.59 2.41 2.80
C GLU A 280 17.79 1.13 2.69
N VAL A 281 16.86 0.93 3.62
CA VAL A 281 16.01 -0.27 3.66
C VAL A 281 14.56 0.12 3.86
N MET A 282 13.65 -0.54 3.15
CA MET A 282 12.21 -0.41 3.36
C MET A 282 11.49 -1.74 3.24
N VAL A 283 10.40 -1.86 3.99
CA VAL A 283 9.35 -2.85 3.73
C VAL A 283 8.31 -2.17 2.86
N TYR A 284 7.89 -2.80 1.77
CA TYR A 284 6.91 -2.25 0.85
C TYR A 284 5.70 -3.18 0.69
N GLY A 285 4.55 -2.57 0.47
CA GLY A 285 3.31 -3.21 0.04
C GLY A 285 3.05 -2.99 -1.45
N ASP A 286 1.82 -3.19 -1.88
CA ASP A 286 1.43 -3.00 -3.27
C ASP A 286 1.50 -1.51 -3.65
N GLY A 287 2.08 -1.22 -4.80
CA GLY A 287 2.16 0.11 -5.38
C GLY A 287 0.87 0.51 -6.11
N GLY A 288 0.86 1.71 -6.71
CA GLY A 288 -0.29 2.26 -7.42
C GLY A 288 -0.20 2.09 -8.94
N PHE A 289 -1.23 1.49 -9.53
CA PHE A 289 -1.39 1.41 -10.98
C PHE A 289 -2.87 1.61 -11.34
N LYS A 290 -3.16 2.47 -12.32
CA LYS A 290 -4.52 2.65 -12.86
C LYS A 290 -4.65 1.98 -14.21
N CYS A 291 -5.58 1.02 -14.33
CA CYS A 291 -5.90 0.41 -15.61
C CYS A 291 -6.59 1.43 -16.54
N PRO A 292 -6.04 1.74 -17.72
CA PRO A 292 -6.64 2.73 -18.61
C PRO A 292 -7.97 2.27 -19.23
N LYS A 293 -8.20 0.96 -19.31
CA LYS A 293 -9.42 0.38 -19.87
C LYS A 293 -10.58 0.36 -18.88
N THR A 294 -10.32 -0.10 -17.66
CA THR A 294 -11.36 -0.27 -16.62
C THR A 294 -11.47 0.94 -15.70
N GLN A 295 -10.49 1.84 -15.72
CA GLN A 295 -10.36 2.98 -14.82
C GLN A 295 -10.21 2.61 -13.33
N ILE A 296 -10.02 1.33 -13.02
CA ILE A 296 -9.80 0.84 -11.66
C ILE A 296 -8.34 1.06 -11.28
N TRP A 297 -8.11 1.58 -10.07
CA TRP A 297 -6.80 1.63 -9.45
C TRP A 297 -6.48 0.30 -8.77
N GLU A 298 -5.36 -0.28 -9.12
CA GLU A 298 -4.79 -1.38 -8.37
C GLU A 298 -3.97 -0.81 -7.20
N PHE A 299 -4.70 -0.40 -6.19
CA PHE A 299 -4.18 -0.09 -4.88
C PHE A 299 -4.62 -1.19 -3.95
N ALA A 300 -3.74 -2.09 -3.71
CA ALA A 300 -4.10 -3.13 -2.79
C ALA A 300 -3.80 -2.72 -1.36
N ASP A 301 -2.76 -1.95 -1.12
CA ASP A 301 -2.31 -1.66 0.23
C ASP A 301 -2.53 -0.20 0.65
N PRO A 302 -3.17 -0.03 1.82
CA PRO A 302 -3.40 1.29 2.41
C PRO A 302 -2.12 1.96 2.90
N VAL A 303 -1.04 1.18 2.98
CA VAL A 303 0.27 1.58 3.49
C VAL A 303 1.33 1.04 2.55
N VAL A 304 1.82 1.87 1.65
CA VAL A 304 2.83 1.48 0.66
C VAL A 304 4.16 1.10 1.33
N SER A 305 4.47 1.69 2.50
CA SER A 305 5.66 1.32 3.27
C SER A 305 5.34 1.28 4.78
N PRO A 306 5.13 0.09 5.36
CA PRO A 306 4.91 -0.06 6.79
C PRO A 306 6.16 0.21 7.63
N GLY A 307 7.34 0.26 7.03
CA GLY A 307 8.58 0.60 7.71
C GLY A 307 9.72 0.89 6.76
N HIS A 308 10.56 1.86 7.13
CA HIS A 308 11.73 2.26 6.35
C HIS A 308 12.79 2.91 7.23
N THR A 309 14.03 3.00 6.75
CA THR A 309 15.12 3.77 7.36
C THR A 309 14.94 5.27 7.15
N ASP A 310 15.57 6.06 8.01
CA ASP A 310 15.31 7.51 8.04
C ASP A 310 15.74 8.25 6.77
N GLY A 311 16.69 7.71 6.00
CA GLY A 311 17.11 8.29 4.72
C GLY A 311 16.06 8.23 3.59
N LEU A 312 14.94 7.54 3.82
CA LEU A 312 13.80 7.48 2.89
C LEU A 312 12.64 8.39 3.28
N LYS A 313 12.79 9.21 4.32
CA LYS A 313 11.78 10.19 4.72
C LYS A 313 11.69 11.36 3.75
N GLY A 314 10.50 11.90 3.61
CA GLY A 314 10.23 13.13 2.88
C GLY A 314 9.94 12.95 1.40
N MET A 315 9.98 14.05 0.69
CA MET A 315 9.68 14.14 -0.74
C MET A 315 10.97 14.28 -1.55
N PRO A 316 11.00 13.82 -2.82
CA PRO A 316 12.13 14.08 -3.70
C PRO A 316 12.33 15.57 -3.89
N ASN A 317 13.55 16.02 -3.67
CA ASN A 317 13.97 17.37 -4.01
C ASN A 317 14.74 17.32 -5.34
N GLU A 318 14.05 17.55 -6.45
CA GLU A 318 14.56 17.37 -7.81
C GLU A 318 14.44 18.67 -8.62
N ILE A 319 15.53 19.08 -9.25
CA ILE A 319 15.53 20.20 -10.17
C ILE A 319 15.02 19.73 -11.54
N LYS A 320 14.14 20.51 -12.15
CA LYS A 320 13.67 20.28 -13.52
C LYS A 320 14.74 20.73 -14.50
N ILE A 321 15.63 19.82 -14.88
CA ILE A 321 16.75 20.09 -15.82
C ILE A 321 16.27 20.81 -17.09
N LYS A 322 15.16 20.37 -17.67
CA LYS A 322 14.58 21.01 -18.87
C LYS A 322 14.26 22.47 -18.64
N ALA A 323 13.63 22.82 -17.52
CA ALA A 323 13.30 24.22 -17.24
C ALA A 323 14.53 25.08 -17.03
N VAL A 324 15.58 24.54 -16.40
CA VAL A 324 16.86 25.24 -16.24
C VAL A 324 17.52 25.46 -17.62
N ALA A 325 17.52 24.45 -18.48
CA ALA A 325 18.08 24.54 -19.83
C ALA A 325 17.30 25.54 -20.71
N ASP A 326 15.97 25.49 -20.72
CA ASP A 326 15.12 26.38 -21.51
C ASP A 326 15.31 27.87 -21.11
N ASN A 327 15.57 28.13 -19.83
CA ASN A 327 15.84 29.49 -19.32
C ASN A 327 17.28 29.97 -19.55
N ASN A 328 18.20 29.11 -19.96
CA ASN A 328 19.61 29.40 -20.11
C ASN A 328 20.17 28.88 -21.46
N THR A 329 19.61 29.36 -22.55
CA THR A 329 19.89 28.85 -23.92
C THR A 329 21.34 29.05 -24.40
N ASN A 330 22.09 30.00 -23.81
CA ASN A 330 23.49 30.28 -24.20
C ASN A 330 24.47 29.21 -23.67
N ASP A 331 24.28 28.72 -22.44
CA ASP A 331 25.12 27.69 -21.82
C ASP A 331 24.25 26.84 -20.85
N PRO A 332 23.38 26.00 -21.37
CA PRO A 332 22.44 25.23 -20.56
C PRO A 332 23.15 24.22 -19.64
N GLU A 333 24.29 23.70 -20.07
CA GLU A 333 25.03 22.68 -19.30
C GLU A 333 25.64 23.26 -18.02
N LYS A 334 26.27 24.43 -18.14
CA LYS A 334 26.81 25.16 -17.00
C LYS A 334 25.72 25.64 -16.04
N ALA A 335 24.57 26.07 -16.59
CA ALA A 335 23.43 26.45 -15.78
C ALA A 335 22.87 25.27 -14.98
N ILE A 336 22.77 24.09 -15.58
CA ILE A 336 22.34 22.85 -14.90
C ILE A 336 23.34 22.45 -13.80
N GLN A 337 24.65 22.49 -14.10
CA GLN A 337 25.68 22.17 -13.12
C GLN A 337 25.62 23.12 -11.91
N LYS A 338 25.47 24.42 -12.17
CA LYS A 338 25.31 25.43 -11.13
C LYS A 338 24.04 25.15 -10.30
N ALA A 339 22.89 24.97 -10.93
CA ALA A 339 21.62 24.74 -10.24
C ALA A 339 21.65 23.47 -9.37
N ILE A 340 22.30 22.39 -9.80
CA ILE A 340 22.45 21.16 -9.02
C ILE A 340 23.41 21.37 -7.84
N SER A 341 24.53 22.12 -8.03
CA SER A 341 25.52 22.34 -7.00
C SER A 341 25.06 23.31 -5.91
N GLU A 342 24.22 24.27 -6.28
CA GLU A 342 23.64 25.29 -5.38
C GLU A 342 22.29 24.88 -4.80
N LYS A 343 21.79 23.68 -5.15
CA LYS A 343 20.53 23.17 -4.67
C LYS A 343 20.48 23.07 -3.16
N GLU A 344 19.62 23.84 -2.54
CA GLU A 344 19.37 23.77 -1.10
C GLU A 344 18.68 22.47 -0.71
N THR A 345 19.02 21.97 0.48
CA THR A 345 18.32 20.83 1.10
C THR A 345 17.08 21.35 1.82
N GLY A 346 15.90 21.17 1.23
CA GLY A 346 14.64 21.58 1.86
C GLY A 346 13.44 21.44 0.93
N ASP A 347 12.26 21.75 1.47
CA ASP A 347 10.98 21.72 0.77
C ASP A 347 10.82 23.02 -0.07
N ASP A 348 11.66 23.20 -1.07
CA ASP A 348 11.51 24.32 -2.01
C ASP A 348 10.36 24.02 -2.99
N PHE A 349 9.35 24.89 -3.00
CA PHE A 349 8.19 24.77 -3.90
C PHE A 349 8.57 24.71 -5.38
N TYR A 350 9.68 25.30 -5.79
CA TYR A 350 10.15 25.27 -7.18
C TYR A 350 10.73 23.92 -7.60
N THR A 351 11.16 23.10 -6.66
CA THR A 351 11.70 21.76 -6.91
C THR A 351 10.66 20.66 -6.73
N LEU A 352 9.52 20.97 -6.08
CA LEU A 352 8.42 20.04 -5.92
C LEU A 352 7.63 19.91 -7.23
N GLY A 353 7.17 18.72 -7.51
CA GLY A 353 6.17 18.49 -8.56
C GLY A 353 4.81 19.10 -8.20
N THR A 354 3.88 19.11 -9.14
CA THR A 354 2.50 19.61 -8.92
C THR A 354 1.72 18.78 -7.89
N THR A 355 2.11 17.51 -7.69
CA THR A 355 1.52 16.60 -6.70
C THR A 355 2.62 16.12 -5.78
N PRO A 356 2.56 16.45 -4.47
CA PRO A 356 3.51 15.95 -3.49
C PRO A 356 3.50 14.42 -3.45
N ARG A 357 4.69 13.81 -3.51
CA ARG A 357 4.88 12.36 -3.46
C ARG A 357 5.98 12.02 -2.47
N GLN A 358 5.71 11.06 -1.59
CA GLN A 358 6.72 10.58 -0.67
C GLN A 358 7.73 9.69 -1.40
N ILE A 359 9.00 9.74 -1.00
CA ILE A 359 10.05 8.85 -1.53
C ILE A 359 9.64 7.39 -1.35
N THR A 360 9.06 7.05 -0.20
CA THR A 360 8.59 5.70 0.11
C THR A 360 7.51 5.22 -0.86
N ASP A 361 6.60 6.09 -1.29
CA ASP A 361 5.53 5.73 -2.22
C ASP A 361 6.10 5.46 -3.62
N LEU A 362 7.05 6.30 -4.06
CA LEU A 362 7.70 6.15 -5.36
C LEU A 362 8.55 4.88 -5.41
N VAL A 363 9.40 4.69 -4.41
CA VAL A 363 10.30 3.53 -4.33
C VAL A 363 9.53 2.25 -4.06
N GLY A 364 8.51 2.28 -3.20
CA GLY A 364 7.63 1.14 -2.94
C GLY A 364 6.93 0.67 -4.22
N SER A 365 6.34 1.61 -4.98
CA SER A 365 5.70 1.30 -6.27
C SER A 365 6.72 0.76 -7.29
N LEU A 366 7.92 1.32 -7.34
CA LEU A 366 8.99 0.83 -8.21
C LEU A 366 9.40 -0.60 -7.85
N CYS A 367 9.52 -0.91 -6.57
CA CYS A 367 9.82 -2.25 -6.08
C CYS A 367 8.72 -3.24 -6.46
N ASP A 368 7.47 -2.90 -6.20
CA ASP A 368 6.32 -3.74 -6.48
C ASP A 368 6.20 -4.06 -7.97
N LEU A 369 6.23 -3.05 -8.84
CA LEU A 369 6.16 -3.21 -10.29
C LEU A 369 7.34 -4.01 -10.87
N THR A 370 8.50 -4.03 -10.20
CA THR A 370 9.67 -4.79 -10.62
C THR A 370 9.52 -6.28 -10.34
N THR A 371 8.94 -6.65 -9.18
CA THR A 371 8.90 -8.05 -8.77
C THR A 371 7.65 -8.77 -9.24
N GLY A 372 6.50 -8.16 -9.10
CA GLY A 372 5.23 -8.84 -9.13
C GLY A 372 5.13 -9.93 -8.06
N SER A 373 3.93 -10.38 -7.75
CA SER A 373 3.67 -11.46 -6.77
C SER A 373 3.70 -12.86 -7.38
N GLY A 374 4.04 -12.99 -8.64
CA GLY A 374 3.98 -14.23 -9.38
C GLY A 374 5.20 -15.14 -9.21
N ASP A 375 5.47 -15.95 -10.23
CA ASP A 375 6.51 -16.97 -10.27
C ASP A 375 7.94 -16.44 -10.42
N LYS A 376 8.14 -15.12 -10.54
CA LYS A 376 9.47 -14.49 -10.58
C LYS A 376 10.30 -14.79 -9.33
N GLY A 377 9.64 -14.88 -8.16
CA GLY A 377 10.28 -15.28 -6.90
C GLY A 377 11.29 -14.24 -6.38
N THR A 378 11.05 -12.95 -6.63
CA THR A 378 11.97 -11.86 -6.32
C THR A 378 11.37 -10.85 -5.32
N PRO A 379 11.05 -11.27 -4.08
CA PRO A 379 10.43 -10.41 -3.07
C PRO A 379 11.42 -9.46 -2.36
N VAL A 380 12.68 -9.52 -2.74
CA VAL A 380 13.72 -8.58 -2.34
C VAL A 380 14.13 -7.81 -3.58
N VAL A 381 14.21 -6.49 -3.49
CA VAL A 381 14.55 -5.60 -4.60
C VAL A 381 15.70 -4.71 -4.22
N VAL A 382 16.65 -4.55 -5.14
CA VAL A 382 17.75 -3.59 -5.00
C VAL A 382 17.51 -2.46 -5.99
N VAL A 383 17.33 -1.25 -5.48
CA VAL A 383 17.23 -0.02 -6.30
C VAL A 383 18.54 0.72 -6.17
N LYS A 384 19.28 0.83 -7.28
CA LYS A 384 20.59 1.45 -7.34
C LYS A 384 20.52 2.84 -7.93
N GLY A 385 21.28 3.78 -7.34
CA GLY A 385 21.44 5.12 -7.89
C GLY A 385 20.16 5.98 -7.86
N TYR A 386 19.17 5.67 -7.02
CA TYR A 386 17.92 6.42 -6.94
C TYR A 386 18.14 7.88 -6.52
N PHE A 387 19.13 8.13 -5.64
CA PHE A 387 19.46 9.46 -5.16
C PHE A 387 20.55 10.17 -5.98
N ASP A 388 21.05 9.53 -7.03
CA ASP A 388 22.04 10.12 -7.90
C ASP A 388 21.39 11.22 -8.76
N ASN A 389 22.11 12.29 -8.99
CA ASN A 389 21.72 13.37 -9.90
C ASN A 389 22.52 13.30 -11.21
N TYR A 390 22.23 14.22 -12.14
CA TYR A 390 22.85 14.29 -13.47
C TYR A 390 24.38 14.41 -13.42
N LEU A 391 24.95 14.99 -12.35
CA LEU A 391 26.39 15.16 -12.16
C LEU A 391 27.07 13.96 -11.50
N ALA A 392 26.32 12.92 -11.12
CA ALA A 392 26.87 11.78 -10.42
C ALA A 392 27.88 11.02 -11.30
N GLY A 393 29.12 10.89 -10.77
CA GLY A 393 30.18 10.12 -11.40
C GLY A 393 30.04 8.61 -11.20
N ILE A 394 31.01 7.85 -11.71
CA ILE A 394 31.09 6.40 -11.51
C ILE A 394 31.38 6.16 -10.01
N PRO A 395 30.55 5.35 -9.31
CA PRO A 395 30.79 5.02 -7.91
C PRO A 395 32.20 4.40 -7.75
N LYS A 396 32.95 4.89 -6.78
CA LYS A 396 34.28 4.29 -6.47
C LYS A 396 34.03 2.86 -5.97
N GLN A 397 34.40 1.88 -6.77
CA GLN A 397 34.51 0.51 -6.30
C GLN A 397 35.60 0.47 -5.23
N HIS A 398 35.26 0.14 -3.99
CA HIS A 398 36.26 -0.19 -2.99
C HIS A 398 36.92 -1.52 -3.41
N THR A 399 37.99 -1.43 -4.18
CA THR A 399 38.96 -2.53 -4.31
C THR A 399 39.49 -2.81 -2.92
N ARG A 400 39.07 -3.89 -2.31
CA ARG A 400 39.80 -4.46 -1.17
C ARG A 400 41.17 -4.88 -1.69
N ALA A 401 42.20 -4.27 -1.17
CA ALA A 401 43.54 -4.82 -1.19
C ALA A 401 43.58 -6.15 -0.42
#